data_fc504160f9fc5e10ce7c4674080d1543
#
_entry.id   fc504160f9fc5e10ce7c4674080d1543
#
_cell.length_a   1.000
_cell.length_b   1.000
_cell.length_c   1.000
_cell.angle_alpha   90.00
_cell.angle_beta   90.00
_cell.angle_gamma   90.00
#
_symmetry.space_group_name_H-M   'P 1'
#
loop_
_entity.id
_entity.type
_entity.pdbx_description
1 polymer ?
#
loop_
_entity_poly.entity_id
_entity_poly.type
_entity_poly.pdbx_seq_one_letter_code
_entity_poly.pdbx_strand_id
1 'polypeptide(L)'
;MNYWNKEIECAPRSEIEALQSYRLSRTIRRVYENVAPYRKKMDEAGVRPEDIKSIADLTKLPFTTKQDLRNNYPYGMFAVPSSEVVRIHASSGTTGKQTVVGYTAHDIDVWAECAARALTNIGGTKDDYVQVCYGYGLFTGGLGMHYGTEKLGATVIPASAGNSLRQLEMFRDFGTSIICMTPSYAISLIELMHEKGFKKEDFNLKAGLFGAEPWTEKMRKQIEDGLGINAYDIYGLSEVMGPSVSAECQYKCGMHICEDHFIAEVIDPDTLEVLPAGQQGELVFTCITKEALPLIRYRTRDIATLVYDKCECGRTHVRMLKPQGRTDDMLIIRGVNVFPSQIESALLSVDEKATNYMLVVDRVNNLDTLEIQLETRPDMFGDGVKTLENYTKRVKTAIDSAIGVGINVKLLEPKTLARSMGKAVRVQDNRAIKNKFEKK
;
A
#
# COMPACT_ATOMS: atom_id res chain seq x y z
N MET A 1 17.35 -7.30 -19.40
CA MET A 1 16.19 -7.01 -18.55
C MET A 1 15.30 -8.23 -18.54
N ASN A 2 14.78 -8.61 -17.37
CA ASN A 2 13.96 -9.80 -17.23
C ASN A 2 12.48 -9.42 -17.23
N TYR A 3 11.66 -10.25 -17.89
CA TYR A 3 10.21 -10.17 -17.87
C TYR A 3 9.68 -11.51 -17.38
N TRP A 4 8.59 -11.48 -16.64
CA TRP A 4 7.86 -12.69 -16.27
C TRP A 4 7.08 -13.23 -17.46
N ASN A 5 6.33 -12.35 -18.12
CA ASN A 5 5.61 -12.62 -19.36
C ASN A 5 5.79 -11.44 -20.32
N LYS A 6 6.82 -11.53 -21.18
CA LYS A 6 7.17 -10.43 -22.09
C LYS A 6 6.04 -10.09 -23.07
N GLU A 7 5.29 -11.10 -23.53
CA GLU A 7 4.23 -10.89 -24.51
C GLU A 7 3.18 -9.91 -23.98
N ILE A 8 2.71 -10.11 -22.74
CA ILE A 8 1.71 -9.23 -22.16
C ILE A 8 2.29 -7.97 -21.55
N GLU A 9 3.45 -8.06 -20.89
CA GLU A 9 4.07 -6.89 -20.23
C GLU A 9 4.57 -5.83 -21.20
N CYS A 10 4.84 -6.21 -22.45
CA CYS A 10 5.32 -5.32 -23.52
C CYS A 10 4.34 -5.25 -24.71
N ALA A 11 3.11 -5.73 -24.55
CA ALA A 11 2.08 -5.69 -25.58
C ALA A 11 1.75 -4.25 -26.00
N PRO A 12 1.40 -4.00 -27.27
CA PRO A 12 0.88 -2.71 -27.71
C PRO A 12 -0.36 -2.30 -26.90
N ARG A 13 -0.55 -1.00 -26.69
CA ARG A 13 -1.70 -0.48 -25.93
C ARG A 13 -3.05 -1.01 -26.43
N SER A 14 -3.22 -1.09 -27.77
CA SER A 14 -4.43 -1.61 -28.40
C SER A 14 -4.73 -3.07 -28.05
N GLU A 15 -3.69 -3.91 -27.88
CA GLU A 15 -3.87 -5.31 -27.48
C GLU A 15 -4.25 -5.43 -26.00
N ILE A 16 -3.63 -4.61 -25.14
CA ILE A 16 -3.99 -4.54 -23.72
C ILE A 16 -5.45 -4.09 -23.57
N GLU A 17 -5.87 -3.04 -24.28
CA GLU A 17 -7.24 -2.53 -24.22
C GLU A 17 -8.28 -3.51 -24.78
N ALA A 18 -7.93 -4.26 -25.83
CA ALA A 18 -8.78 -5.32 -26.35
C ALA A 18 -8.94 -6.46 -25.33
N LEU A 19 -7.84 -6.88 -24.69
CA LEU A 19 -7.86 -7.90 -23.64
C LEU A 19 -8.67 -7.43 -22.44
N GLN A 20 -8.47 -6.20 -21.99
CA GLN A 20 -9.22 -5.60 -20.88
C GLN A 20 -10.71 -5.54 -21.21
N SER A 21 -11.09 -5.11 -22.41
CA SER A 21 -12.49 -5.04 -22.85
C SER A 21 -13.15 -6.42 -22.85
N TYR A 22 -12.46 -7.44 -23.37
CA TYR A 22 -12.94 -8.82 -23.35
C TYR A 22 -13.14 -9.35 -21.92
N ARG A 23 -12.15 -9.15 -21.05
CA ARG A 23 -12.22 -9.60 -19.65
C ARG A 23 -13.27 -8.83 -18.85
N LEU A 24 -13.38 -7.52 -19.07
CA LEU A 24 -14.39 -6.65 -18.44
C LEU A 24 -15.80 -7.15 -18.74
N SER A 25 -16.15 -7.37 -20.01
CA SER A 25 -17.51 -7.79 -20.39
C SER A 25 -17.92 -9.13 -19.74
N ARG A 26 -16.98 -10.06 -19.58
CA ARG A 26 -17.21 -11.34 -18.89
C ARG A 26 -17.40 -11.14 -17.39
N THR A 27 -16.59 -10.29 -16.79
CA THR A 27 -16.66 -9.98 -15.34
C THR A 27 -17.96 -9.27 -15.01
N ILE A 28 -18.39 -8.30 -15.84
CA ILE A 28 -19.65 -7.60 -15.63
C ILE A 28 -20.85 -8.54 -15.70
N ARG A 29 -20.86 -9.48 -16.65
CA ARG A 29 -21.91 -10.51 -16.71
C ARG A 29 -21.90 -11.39 -15.46
N ARG A 30 -20.73 -11.86 -15.03
CA ARG A 30 -20.56 -12.67 -13.80
C ARG A 30 -21.13 -11.95 -12.56
N VAL A 31 -20.76 -10.68 -12.33
CA VAL A 31 -21.23 -9.96 -11.14
C VAL A 31 -22.73 -9.65 -11.22
N TYR A 32 -23.24 -9.32 -12.39
CA TYR A 32 -24.66 -9.07 -12.58
C TYR A 32 -25.53 -10.32 -12.30
N GLU A 33 -25.07 -11.49 -12.77
CA GLU A 33 -25.78 -12.76 -12.59
C GLU A 33 -25.70 -13.28 -11.15
N ASN A 34 -24.55 -13.13 -10.49
CA ASN A 34 -24.26 -13.84 -9.24
C ASN A 34 -24.22 -12.96 -7.98
N VAL A 35 -24.11 -11.62 -8.12
CA VAL A 35 -23.96 -10.71 -6.98
C VAL A 35 -25.15 -9.73 -6.92
N ALA A 36 -26.13 -10.04 -6.08
CA ALA A 36 -27.36 -9.24 -5.96
C ALA A 36 -27.10 -7.73 -5.70
N PRO A 37 -26.14 -7.31 -4.87
CA PRO A 37 -25.80 -5.90 -4.71
C PRO A 37 -25.34 -5.22 -6.00
N TYR A 38 -24.56 -5.89 -6.85
CA TYR A 38 -24.14 -5.33 -8.15
C TYR A 38 -25.31 -5.24 -9.12
N ARG A 39 -26.12 -6.29 -9.21
CA ARG A 39 -27.35 -6.27 -10.05
C ARG A 39 -28.22 -5.08 -9.67
N LYS A 40 -28.50 -4.91 -8.38
CA LYS A 40 -29.31 -3.80 -7.89
C LYS A 40 -28.74 -2.45 -8.31
N LYS A 41 -27.46 -2.20 -8.08
CA LYS A 41 -26.80 -0.94 -8.44
C LYS A 41 -26.81 -0.67 -9.96
N MET A 42 -26.61 -1.71 -10.76
CA MET A 42 -26.62 -1.59 -12.21
C MET A 42 -28.05 -1.32 -12.73
N ASP A 43 -29.05 -1.99 -12.18
CA ASP A 43 -30.47 -1.77 -12.51
C ASP A 43 -30.90 -0.34 -12.14
N GLU A 44 -30.51 0.16 -10.96
CA GLU A 44 -30.75 1.54 -10.52
C GLU A 44 -30.07 2.58 -11.43
N ALA A 45 -28.89 2.25 -11.97
CA ALA A 45 -28.19 3.07 -12.95
C ALA A 45 -28.70 2.92 -14.39
N GLY A 46 -29.66 2.01 -14.65
CA GLY A 46 -30.17 1.71 -15.98
C GLY A 46 -29.15 1.05 -16.91
N VAL A 47 -28.15 0.35 -16.36
CA VAL A 47 -27.06 -0.28 -17.12
C VAL A 47 -27.19 -1.80 -17.08
N ARG A 48 -27.07 -2.43 -18.23
CA ARG A 48 -27.09 -3.89 -18.40
C ARG A 48 -25.73 -4.41 -18.82
N PRO A 49 -25.40 -5.69 -18.63
CA PRO A 49 -24.14 -6.27 -19.09
C PRO A 49 -23.86 -6.04 -20.58
N GLU A 50 -24.90 -6.04 -21.42
CA GLU A 50 -24.82 -5.84 -22.87
C GLU A 50 -24.40 -4.43 -23.28
N ASP A 51 -24.54 -3.45 -22.37
CA ASP A 51 -24.17 -2.05 -22.59
C ASP A 51 -22.66 -1.82 -22.38
N ILE A 52 -21.95 -2.80 -21.80
CA ILE A 52 -20.51 -2.76 -21.54
C ILE A 52 -19.78 -3.61 -22.57
N LYS A 53 -19.37 -2.96 -23.65
CA LYS A 53 -18.71 -3.61 -24.79
C LYS A 53 -17.20 -3.43 -24.75
N SER A 54 -16.72 -2.39 -24.12
CA SER A 54 -15.29 -2.03 -24.03
C SER A 54 -14.95 -1.30 -22.75
N ILE A 55 -13.67 -1.05 -22.52
CA ILE A 55 -13.21 -0.23 -21.37
C ILE A 55 -13.73 1.21 -21.45
N ALA A 56 -14.07 1.72 -22.64
CA ALA A 56 -14.68 3.05 -22.79
C ALA A 56 -16.07 3.17 -22.10
N ASP A 57 -16.74 2.04 -21.92
CA ASP A 57 -18.05 1.99 -21.25
C ASP A 57 -17.95 1.89 -19.73
N LEU A 58 -16.72 1.80 -19.17
CA LEU A 58 -16.50 1.57 -17.75
C LEU A 58 -17.14 2.64 -16.89
N THR A 59 -17.16 3.89 -17.34
CA THR A 59 -17.74 5.03 -16.63
C THR A 59 -19.25 4.96 -16.46
N LYS A 60 -19.96 4.12 -17.23
CA LYS A 60 -21.39 3.86 -17.05
C LYS A 60 -21.68 3.07 -15.76
N LEU A 61 -20.69 2.31 -15.27
CA LEU A 61 -20.85 1.43 -14.13
C LEU A 61 -20.77 2.19 -12.80
N PRO A 62 -21.61 1.83 -11.82
CA PRO A 62 -21.56 2.44 -10.49
C PRO A 62 -20.28 2.05 -9.73
N PHE A 63 -19.85 2.94 -8.83
CA PHE A 63 -18.73 2.68 -7.95
C PHE A 63 -19.04 1.65 -6.86
N THR A 64 -18.01 0.91 -6.48
CA THR A 64 -17.99 0.09 -5.26
C THR A 64 -17.16 0.78 -4.19
N THR A 65 -17.60 0.70 -2.96
CA THR A 65 -16.92 1.29 -1.80
C THR A 65 -16.67 0.23 -0.73
N LYS A 66 -15.81 0.53 0.23
CA LYS A 66 -15.60 -0.32 1.41
C LYS A 66 -16.87 -0.54 2.22
N GLN A 67 -17.81 0.44 2.19
CA GLN A 67 -19.11 0.31 2.85
C GLN A 67 -19.99 -0.75 2.19
N ASP A 68 -19.90 -0.92 0.87
CA ASP A 68 -20.64 -2.00 0.18
C ASP A 68 -20.20 -3.38 0.66
N LEU A 69 -18.88 -3.58 0.86
CA LEU A 69 -18.34 -4.83 1.40
C LEU A 69 -18.80 -5.08 2.84
N ARG A 70 -18.81 -4.03 3.68
CA ARG A 70 -19.28 -4.10 5.08
C ARG A 70 -20.77 -4.38 5.20
N ASN A 71 -21.60 -3.75 4.35
CA ASN A 71 -23.04 -3.93 4.34
C ASN A 71 -23.43 -5.35 3.92
N ASN A 72 -22.60 -6.00 3.13
CA ASN A 72 -22.82 -7.36 2.62
C ASN A 72 -21.91 -8.40 3.29
N TYR A 73 -21.44 -8.10 4.50
CA TYR A 73 -20.59 -8.99 5.31
C TYR A 73 -21.32 -10.30 5.64
N PRO A 74 -20.66 -11.48 5.62
CA PRO A 74 -19.28 -11.64 5.20
C PRO A 74 -19.11 -11.96 3.71
N TYR A 75 -20.08 -12.58 3.03
CA TYR A 75 -19.92 -13.20 1.70
C TYR A 75 -20.88 -12.67 0.65
N GLY A 76 -21.71 -11.67 0.98
CA GLY A 76 -22.75 -11.17 0.08
C GLY A 76 -22.26 -10.51 -1.22
N MET A 77 -20.95 -10.27 -1.33
CA MET A 77 -20.31 -9.76 -2.54
C MET A 77 -19.56 -10.84 -3.34
N PHE A 78 -19.62 -12.11 -2.92
CA PHE A 78 -18.95 -13.19 -3.65
C PHE A 78 -19.74 -13.57 -4.91
N ALA A 79 -19.01 -13.78 -6.00
CA ALA A 79 -19.56 -14.09 -7.33
C ALA A 79 -19.45 -15.59 -7.68
N VAL A 80 -19.10 -16.42 -6.71
CA VAL A 80 -18.99 -17.88 -6.82
C VAL A 80 -19.61 -18.55 -5.60
N PRO A 81 -20.04 -19.82 -5.69
CA PRO A 81 -20.44 -20.61 -4.53
C PRO A 81 -19.31 -20.77 -3.51
N SER A 82 -19.64 -20.89 -2.23
CA SER A 82 -18.66 -21.06 -1.17
C SER A 82 -17.75 -22.30 -1.35
N SER A 83 -18.23 -23.33 -2.05
CA SER A 83 -17.46 -24.53 -2.38
C SER A 83 -16.30 -24.30 -3.34
N GLU A 84 -16.29 -23.18 -4.08
CA GLU A 84 -15.20 -22.77 -4.99
C GLU A 84 -14.19 -21.84 -4.29
N VAL A 85 -14.51 -21.34 -3.10
CA VAL A 85 -13.63 -20.46 -2.33
C VAL A 85 -12.63 -21.32 -1.54
N VAL A 86 -11.37 -21.28 -1.96
CA VAL A 86 -10.29 -22.08 -1.32
C VAL A 86 -9.55 -21.32 -0.23
N ARG A 87 -9.72 -19.98 -0.19
CA ARG A 87 -9.05 -19.12 0.81
C ARG A 87 -9.86 -17.88 1.12
N ILE A 88 -9.77 -17.46 2.39
CA ILE A 88 -10.35 -16.21 2.89
C ILE A 88 -9.23 -15.40 3.54
N HIS A 89 -9.19 -14.12 3.20
CA HIS A 89 -8.43 -13.10 3.91
C HIS A 89 -9.37 -12.02 4.43
N ALA A 90 -8.87 -11.18 5.32
CA ALA A 90 -9.61 -10.03 5.81
C ALA A 90 -8.67 -8.86 6.10
N SER A 91 -9.13 -7.64 5.81
CA SER A 91 -8.42 -6.44 6.22
C SER A 91 -8.68 -6.17 7.71
N SER A 92 -7.67 -5.60 8.41
CA SER A 92 -7.83 -5.15 9.79
C SER A 92 -8.86 -4.02 9.87
N GLY A 93 -10.03 -4.33 10.47
CA GLY A 93 -11.07 -3.31 10.69
C GLY A 93 -10.72 -2.43 11.89
N THR A 94 -10.10 -1.28 11.67
CA THR A 94 -9.84 -0.29 12.75
C THR A 94 -11.11 0.33 13.32
N THR A 95 -12.25 0.24 12.61
CA THR A 95 -13.51 0.93 12.94
C THR A 95 -14.74 0.02 12.94
N GLY A 96 -14.59 -1.32 13.11
CA GLY A 96 -15.75 -2.23 13.15
C GLY A 96 -15.50 -3.58 12.47
N LYS A 97 -16.50 -4.08 11.71
CA LYS A 97 -16.40 -5.36 11.02
C LYS A 97 -15.24 -5.36 9.99
N GLN A 98 -14.48 -6.45 9.98
CA GLN A 98 -13.43 -6.68 8.97
C GLN A 98 -14.04 -6.70 7.56
N THR A 99 -13.23 -6.35 6.56
CA THR A 99 -13.60 -6.57 5.16
C THR A 99 -13.08 -7.95 4.74
N VAL A 100 -14.01 -8.85 4.44
CA VAL A 100 -13.69 -10.24 4.06
C VAL A 100 -13.49 -10.32 2.55
N VAL A 101 -12.44 -10.99 2.13
CA VAL A 101 -12.11 -11.25 0.73
C VAL A 101 -11.91 -12.74 0.48
N GLY A 102 -12.54 -13.26 -0.56
CA GLY A 102 -12.45 -14.66 -0.97
C GLY A 102 -11.58 -14.82 -2.21
N TYR A 103 -11.04 -16.01 -2.36
CA TYR A 103 -10.23 -16.42 -3.51
C TYR A 103 -10.59 -17.83 -3.96
N THR A 104 -10.77 -18.02 -5.27
CA THR A 104 -10.77 -19.35 -5.89
C THR A 104 -9.33 -19.85 -6.09
N ALA A 105 -9.15 -21.09 -6.52
CA ALA A 105 -7.84 -21.59 -6.91
C ALA A 105 -7.25 -20.76 -8.07
N HIS A 106 -8.09 -20.34 -9.02
CA HIS A 106 -7.69 -19.46 -10.12
C HIS A 106 -7.22 -18.09 -9.59
N ASP A 107 -7.95 -17.50 -8.65
CA ASP A 107 -7.57 -16.20 -8.04
C ASP A 107 -6.21 -16.26 -7.37
N ILE A 108 -5.91 -17.38 -6.68
CA ILE A 108 -4.60 -17.61 -6.06
C ILE A 108 -3.50 -17.70 -7.12
N ASP A 109 -3.76 -18.38 -8.24
CA ASP A 109 -2.79 -18.51 -9.32
C ASP A 109 -2.50 -17.18 -10.01
N VAL A 110 -3.54 -16.38 -10.31
CA VAL A 110 -3.40 -15.01 -10.82
C VAL A 110 -2.60 -14.13 -9.85
N TRP A 111 -2.90 -14.22 -8.56
CA TRP A 111 -2.17 -13.44 -7.56
C TRP A 111 -0.70 -13.84 -7.48
N ALA A 112 -0.41 -15.15 -7.49
CA ALA A 112 0.95 -15.65 -7.54
C ALA A 112 1.71 -15.17 -8.79
N GLU A 113 1.03 -15.09 -9.94
CA GLU A 113 1.60 -14.52 -11.16
C GLU A 113 1.95 -13.05 -11.02
N CYS A 114 1.04 -12.22 -10.50
CA CYS A 114 1.32 -10.80 -10.25
C CYS A 114 2.52 -10.62 -9.30
N ALA A 115 2.65 -11.46 -8.28
CA ALA A 115 3.76 -11.40 -7.33
C ALA A 115 5.08 -11.91 -7.92
N ALA A 116 5.06 -12.95 -8.74
CA ALA A 116 6.22 -13.41 -9.50
C ALA A 116 6.71 -12.33 -10.49
N ARG A 117 5.78 -11.62 -11.13
CA ARG A 117 6.06 -10.46 -12.00
C ARG A 117 6.74 -9.34 -11.20
N ALA A 118 6.21 -9.00 -10.01
CA ALA A 118 6.81 -7.98 -9.15
C ALA A 118 8.25 -8.34 -8.74
N LEU A 119 8.52 -9.60 -8.38
CA LEU A 119 9.88 -10.08 -8.08
C LEU A 119 10.79 -10.02 -9.32
N THR A 120 10.29 -10.41 -10.48
CA THR A 120 11.03 -10.34 -11.76
C THR A 120 11.36 -8.89 -12.13
N ASN A 121 10.45 -7.94 -11.87
CA ASN A 121 10.66 -6.51 -12.16
C ASN A 121 11.90 -5.94 -11.47
N ILE A 122 12.22 -6.43 -10.28
CA ILE A 122 13.37 -6.00 -9.48
C ILE A 122 14.63 -6.86 -9.69
N GLY A 123 14.60 -7.78 -10.63
CA GLY A 123 15.73 -8.66 -10.96
C GLY A 123 15.74 -9.98 -10.19
N GLY A 124 14.62 -10.38 -9.61
CA GLY A 124 14.44 -11.70 -9.00
C GLY A 124 14.47 -12.82 -10.03
N THR A 125 15.04 -13.95 -9.67
CA THR A 125 15.20 -15.16 -10.47
C THR A 125 14.93 -16.41 -9.63
N LYS A 126 14.90 -17.57 -10.26
CA LYS A 126 14.75 -18.87 -9.57
C LYS A 126 15.91 -19.19 -8.60
N ASP A 127 17.04 -18.53 -8.76
CA ASP A 127 18.25 -18.79 -7.95
C ASP A 127 18.24 -17.94 -6.65
N ASP A 128 17.19 -17.17 -6.40
CA ASP A 128 17.07 -16.28 -5.26
C ASP A 128 16.46 -16.94 -4.02
N TYR A 129 16.88 -16.44 -2.86
CA TYR A 129 16.29 -16.73 -1.56
C TYR A 129 15.50 -15.51 -1.11
N VAL A 130 14.18 -15.62 -1.13
CA VAL A 130 13.25 -14.52 -0.84
C VAL A 130 12.70 -14.65 0.57
N GLN A 131 13.11 -13.76 1.47
CA GLN A 131 12.58 -13.77 2.85
C GLN A 131 11.37 -12.88 2.96
N VAL A 132 10.23 -13.50 3.30
CA VAL A 132 8.94 -12.81 3.46
C VAL A 132 8.74 -12.48 4.93
N CYS A 133 8.90 -11.19 5.25
CA CYS A 133 8.78 -10.63 6.59
C CYS A 133 7.42 -9.93 6.81
N TYR A 134 6.47 -10.08 5.91
CA TYR A 134 5.07 -9.72 6.15
C TYR A 134 4.37 -10.77 7.02
N GLY A 135 3.40 -10.33 7.84
CA GLY A 135 2.60 -11.25 8.66
C GLY A 135 1.82 -12.26 7.81
N TYR A 136 1.83 -13.52 8.24
CA TYR A 136 0.99 -14.58 7.71
C TYR A 136 -0.32 -14.64 8.49
N GLY A 137 -1.41 -15.05 7.85
CA GLY A 137 -2.75 -15.16 8.45
C GLY A 137 -3.81 -14.45 7.60
N LEU A 138 -4.73 -13.71 8.23
CA LEU A 138 -5.80 -13.02 7.52
C LEU A 138 -5.28 -11.84 6.67
N PHE A 139 -4.15 -11.25 7.01
CA PHE A 139 -3.50 -10.25 6.19
C PHE A 139 -2.90 -10.87 4.92
N THR A 140 -3.04 -10.19 3.79
CA THR A 140 -2.67 -10.72 2.47
C THR A 140 -1.18 -10.71 2.16
N GLY A 141 -0.39 -9.85 2.83
CA GLY A 141 1.00 -9.57 2.46
C GLY A 141 1.92 -10.79 2.45
N GLY A 142 1.87 -11.61 3.53
CA GLY A 142 2.74 -12.79 3.67
C GLY A 142 2.49 -13.84 2.60
N LEU A 143 1.24 -14.30 2.50
CA LEU A 143 0.89 -15.37 1.54
C LEU A 143 0.99 -14.92 0.09
N GLY A 144 0.71 -13.65 -0.24
CA GLY A 144 0.85 -13.15 -1.60
C GLY A 144 2.29 -13.25 -2.11
N MET A 145 3.25 -12.76 -1.33
CA MET A 145 4.67 -12.84 -1.71
C MET A 145 5.20 -14.27 -1.65
N HIS A 146 4.71 -15.09 -0.72
CA HIS A 146 5.06 -16.51 -0.61
C HIS A 146 4.77 -17.24 -1.93
N TYR A 147 3.50 -17.27 -2.36
CA TYR A 147 3.11 -17.96 -3.58
C TYR A 147 3.73 -17.38 -4.85
N GLY A 148 3.96 -16.07 -4.88
CA GLY A 148 4.69 -15.44 -5.98
C GLY A 148 6.14 -15.88 -6.06
N THR A 149 6.79 -16.07 -4.91
CA THR A 149 8.16 -16.59 -4.85
C THR A 149 8.24 -18.04 -5.35
N GLU A 150 7.32 -18.90 -4.88
CA GLU A 150 7.24 -20.29 -5.35
C GLU A 150 6.94 -20.36 -6.86
N LYS A 151 6.03 -19.51 -7.36
CA LYS A 151 5.71 -19.44 -8.80
C LYS A 151 6.89 -18.96 -9.64
N LEU A 152 7.71 -18.06 -9.13
CA LEU A 152 8.99 -17.67 -9.76
C LEU A 152 9.99 -18.83 -9.83
N GLY A 153 9.81 -19.85 -8.98
CA GLY A 153 10.75 -20.97 -8.82
C GLY A 153 11.90 -20.64 -7.87
N ALA A 154 11.82 -19.53 -7.14
CA ALA A 154 12.78 -19.11 -6.13
C ALA A 154 12.49 -19.80 -4.78
N THR A 155 13.49 -19.83 -3.90
CA THR A 155 13.32 -20.37 -2.54
C THR A 155 12.66 -19.33 -1.65
N VAL A 156 11.49 -19.63 -1.07
CA VAL A 156 10.83 -18.77 -0.10
C VAL A 156 11.26 -19.10 1.33
N ILE A 157 11.58 -18.07 2.10
CA ILE A 157 11.82 -18.16 3.56
C ILE A 157 10.61 -17.49 4.24
N PRO A 158 9.63 -18.26 4.77
CA PRO A 158 8.39 -17.73 5.33
C PRO A 158 8.60 -17.27 6.79
N ALA A 159 9.39 -16.22 6.95
CA ALA A 159 9.84 -15.75 8.26
C ALA A 159 8.74 -15.08 9.08
N SER A 160 7.70 -14.53 8.42
CA SER A 160 6.64 -13.73 9.04
C SER A 160 7.17 -12.44 9.68
N ALA A 161 6.30 -11.65 10.30
CA ALA A 161 6.69 -10.46 11.04
C ALA A 161 7.12 -10.80 12.47
N GLY A 162 7.96 -9.94 13.06
CA GLY A 162 8.42 -10.09 14.45
C GLY A 162 9.74 -10.83 14.59
N ASN A 163 10.18 -11.01 15.86
CA ASN A 163 11.47 -11.61 16.22
C ASN A 163 12.64 -11.04 15.39
N SER A 164 12.85 -9.75 15.50
CA SER A 164 13.76 -8.98 14.61
C SER A 164 15.21 -9.47 14.63
N LEU A 165 15.70 -9.96 15.76
CA LEU A 165 17.06 -10.51 15.81
C LEU A 165 17.16 -11.78 14.94
N ARG A 166 16.18 -12.68 15.04
CA ARG A 166 16.14 -13.90 14.22
C ARG A 166 16.02 -13.58 12.73
N GLN A 167 15.37 -12.47 12.36
CA GLN A 167 15.33 -12.03 10.95
C GLN A 167 16.74 -11.75 10.41
N LEU A 168 17.55 -11.03 11.18
CA LEU A 168 18.94 -10.73 10.80
C LEU A 168 19.81 -12.00 10.74
N GLU A 169 19.62 -12.91 11.70
CA GLU A 169 20.32 -14.20 11.69
C GLU A 169 19.95 -15.02 10.44
N MET A 170 18.67 -15.07 10.06
CA MET A 170 18.23 -15.75 8.84
C MET A 170 18.77 -15.09 7.57
N PHE A 171 18.89 -13.74 7.51
CA PHE A 171 19.54 -13.09 6.37
C PHE A 171 20.94 -13.64 6.11
N ARG A 172 21.70 -13.83 7.19
CA ARG A 172 23.08 -14.35 7.12
C ARG A 172 23.09 -15.87 6.87
N ASP A 173 22.39 -16.62 7.69
CA ASP A 173 22.55 -18.08 7.78
C ASP A 173 21.92 -18.79 6.57
N PHE A 174 20.85 -18.23 5.99
CA PHE A 174 20.17 -18.76 4.80
C PHE A 174 20.58 -18.10 3.49
N GLY A 175 21.45 -17.07 3.56
CA GLY A 175 21.90 -16.37 2.37
C GLY A 175 20.80 -15.61 1.64
N THR A 176 19.85 -15.03 2.38
CA THR A 176 18.74 -14.25 1.82
C THR A 176 19.25 -13.21 0.81
N SER A 177 18.67 -13.21 -0.40
CA SER A 177 19.06 -12.28 -1.47
C SER A 177 17.99 -11.20 -1.73
N ILE A 178 16.72 -11.50 -1.46
CA ILE A 178 15.61 -10.55 -1.61
C ILE A 178 14.77 -10.56 -0.33
N ILE A 179 14.33 -9.38 0.11
CA ILE A 179 13.46 -9.21 1.27
C ILE A 179 12.14 -8.55 0.88
N CYS A 180 11.04 -8.97 1.54
CA CYS A 180 9.71 -8.38 1.37
C CYS A 180 9.18 -7.98 2.74
N MET A 181 9.03 -6.66 3.00
CA MET A 181 8.60 -6.13 4.30
C MET A 181 8.05 -4.70 4.20
N THR A 182 7.57 -4.17 5.31
CA THR A 182 7.21 -2.75 5.38
C THR A 182 8.46 -1.87 5.50
N PRO A 183 8.47 -0.65 4.94
CA PRO A 183 9.62 0.26 5.04
C PRO A 183 10.01 0.59 6.48
N SER A 184 9.04 0.84 7.36
CA SER A 184 9.30 1.13 8.78
C SER A 184 9.97 -0.05 9.49
N TYR A 185 9.61 -1.29 9.13
CA TYR A 185 10.25 -2.47 9.70
C TYR A 185 11.70 -2.63 9.23
N ALA A 186 11.99 -2.31 7.97
CA ALA A 186 13.35 -2.29 7.45
C ALA A 186 14.24 -1.28 8.22
N ILE A 187 13.74 -0.07 8.49
CA ILE A 187 14.46 0.91 9.32
C ILE A 187 14.72 0.37 10.73
N SER A 188 13.72 -0.27 11.34
CA SER A 188 13.88 -0.88 12.67
C SER A 188 14.91 -2.03 12.68
N LEU A 189 15.00 -2.81 11.59
CA LEU A 189 16.03 -3.85 11.43
C LEU A 189 17.43 -3.25 11.27
N ILE A 190 17.57 -2.13 10.57
CA ILE A 190 18.84 -1.41 10.45
C ILE A 190 19.32 -0.89 11.81
N GLU A 191 18.43 -0.30 12.61
CA GLU A 191 18.74 0.12 13.98
C GLU A 191 19.24 -1.06 14.82
N LEU A 192 18.52 -2.19 14.78
CA LEU A 192 18.89 -3.40 15.51
C LEU A 192 20.20 -4.02 14.99
N MET A 193 20.39 -4.01 13.67
CA MET A 193 21.63 -4.49 13.03
C MET A 193 22.86 -3.78 13.61
N HIS A 194 22.81 -2.44 13.70
CA HIS A 194 23.88 -1.65 14.30
C HIS A 194 24.05 -1.95 15.80
N GLU A 195 22.95 -2.07 16.56
CA GLU A 195 22.97 -2.40 18.00
C GLU A 195 23.62 -3.77 18.25
N LYS A 196 23.41 -4.75 17.40
CA LYS A 196 23.93 -6.12 17.53
C LYS A 196 25.27 -6.34 16.85
N GLY A 197 25.83 -5.32 16.20
CA GLY A 197 27.13 -5.38 15.55
C GLY A 197 27.15 -6.11 14.21
N PHE A 198 25.99 -6.37 13.60
CA PHE A 198 25.95 -6.87 12.22
C PHE A 198 26.33 -5.76 11.23
N LYS A 199 26.93 -6.15 10.12
CA LYS A 199 27.27 -5.27 9.01
C LYS A 199 26.53 -5.73 7.76
N LYS A 200 26.27 -4.81 6.82
CA LYS A 200 25.61 -5.15 5.56
C LYS A 200 26.38 -6.18 4.73
N GLU A 201 27.69 -6.21 4.90
CA GLU A 201 28.61 -7.17 4.27
C GLU A 201 28.44 -8.60 4.81
N ASP A 202 27.79 -8.77 5.96
CA ASP A 202 27.48 -10.10 6.52
C ASP A 202 26.33 -10.79 5.79
N PHE A 203 25.61 -10.06 4.91
CA PHE A 203 24.40 -10.51 4.20
C PHE A 203 24.64 -10.62 2.70
N ASN A 204 23.88 -11.50 2.04
CA ASN A 204 23.88 -11.64 0.58
C ASN A 204 22.72 -10.85 -0.07
N LEU A 205 22.22 -9.83 0.60
CA LEU A 205 21.07 -9.03 0.15
C LEU A 205 21.42 -8.22 -1.10
N LYS A 206 20.52 -8.18 -2.09
CA LYS A 206 20.64 -7.38 -3.32
C LYS A 206 19.46 -6.45 -3.56
N ALA A 207 18.26 -6.84 -3.16
CA ALA A 207 17.04 -6.09 -3.42
C ALA A 207 15.97 -6.31 -2.34
N GLY A 208 15.01 -5.40 -2.29
CA GLY A 208 13.82 -5.56 -1.46
C GLY A 208 12.59 -4.93 -2.08
N LEU A 209 11.42 -5.56 -1.83
CA LEU A 209 10.08 -5.02 -2.12
C LEU A 209 9.45 -4.49 -0.84
N PHE A 210 9.16 -3.20 -0.83
CA PHE A 210 8.64 -2.49 0.32
C PHE A 210 7.28 -1.89 0.02
N GLY A 211 6.32 -2.04 0.94
CA GLY A 211 4.97 -1.53 0.76
C GLY A 211 4.09 -1.72 1.97
N ALA A 212 2.79 -1.73 1.78
CA ALA A 212 1.73 -1.77 2.78
C ALA A 212 1.58 -0.49 3.62
N GLU A 213 2.50 0.46 3.50
CA GLU A 213 2.43 1.79 4.12
C GLU A 213 3.11 2.83 3.21
N PRO A 214 2.74 4.12 3.31
CA PRO A 214 3.46 5.18 2.63
C PRO A 214 4.90 5.29 3.11
N TRP A 215 5.82 5.66 2.23
CA TRP A 215 7.21 5.91 2.56
C TRP A 215 7.85 6.88 1.57
N THR A 216 8.87 7.61 2.01
CA THR A 216 9.50 8.69 1.25
C THR A 216 10.77 8.23 0.53
N GLU A 217 11.23 9.02 -0.44
CA GLU A 217 12.53 8.77 -1.10
C GLU A 217 13.72 8.86 -0.12
N LYS A 218 13.57 9.63 0.96
CA LYS A 218 14.56 9.66 2.04
C LYS A 218 14.61 8.35 2.81
N MET A 219 13.46 7.76 3.13
CA MET A 219 13.42 6.42 3.73
C MET A 219 13.98 5.36 2.77
N ARG A 220 13.70 5.49 1.45
CA ARG A 220 14.31 4.63 0.43
C ARG A 220 15.83 4.64 0.54
N LYS A 221 16.40 5.85 0.52
CA LYS A 221 17.84 6.02 0.63
C LYS A 221 18.42 5.45 1.93
N GLN A 222 17.75 5.65 3.06
CA GLN A 222 18.15 5.05 4.34
C GLN A 222 18.17 3.52 4.30
N ILE A 223 17.15 2.91 3.70
CA ILE A 223 17.08 1.45 3.55
C ILE A 223 18.19 0.95 2.63
N GLU A 224 18.39 1.62 1.50
CA GLU A 224 19.43 1.27 0.52
C GLU A 224 20.84 1.39 1.11
N ASP A 225 21.12 2.50 1.77
CA ASP A 225 22.42 2.74 2.40
C ASP A 225 22.67 1.77 3.58
N GLY A 226 21.64 1.54 4.40
CA GLY A 226 21.72 0.73 5.61
C GLY A 226 21.86 -0.78 5.35
N LEU A 227 21.14 -1.31 4.37
CA LEU A 227 21.17 -2.73 4.03
C LEU A 227 22.06 -3.06 2.81
N GLY A 228 22.53 -2.06 2.07
CA GLY A 228 23.35 -2.26 0.86
C GLY A 228 22.58 -2.84 -0.31
N ILE A 229 21.30 -2.51 -0.45
CA ILE A 229 20.38 -3.09 -1.43
C ILE A 229 19.77 -2.03 -2.36
N ASN A 230 19.06 -2.49 -3.40
CA ASN A 230 18.10 -1.66 -4.11
C ASN A 230 16.70 -1.85 -3.49
N ALA A 231 16.06 -0.75 -3.09
CA ALA A 231 14.72 -0.75 -2.51
C ALA A 231 13.67 -0.33 -3.55
N TYR A 232 12.61 -1.14 -3.69
CA TYR A 232 11.55 -0.95 -4.68
C TYR A 232 10.18 -0.92 -4.01
N ASP A 233 9.28 -0.11 -4.57
CA ASP A 233 7.92 0.02 -4.09
C ASP A 233 7.01 -1.07 -4.65
N ILE A 234 6.09 -1.55 -3.84
CA ILE A 234 5.04 -2.48 -4.22
C ILE A 234 3.71 -2.00 -3.62
N TYR A 235 2.68 -1.96 -4.45
CA TYR A 235 1.35 -1.54 -4.04
C TYR A 235 0.32 -2.66 -4.22
N GLY A 236 -0.64 -2.67 -3.31
CA GLY A 236 -1.83 -3.49 -3.38
C GLY A 236 -2.70 -3.31 -2.14
N LEU A 237 -3.90 -3.82 -2.21
CA LEU A 237 -4.84 -3.83 -1.11
C LEU A 237 -5.61 -5.15 -1.09
N SER A 238 -5.96 -5.61 0.12
CA SER A 238 -6.60 -6.92 0.31
C SER A 238 -7.89 -7.06 -0.49
N GLU A 239 -8.66 -5.99 -0.60
CA GLU A 239 -9.95 -5.97 -1.29
C GLU A 239 -9.80 -6.29 -2.79
N VAL A 240 -8.78 -5.73 -3.44
CA VAL A 240 -8.53 -5.94 -4.88
C VAL A 240 -7.88 -7.30 -5.13
N MET A 241 -6.68 -7.53 -4.57
CA MET A 241 -5.98 -8.81 -4.72
C MET A 241 -5.03 -9.09 -3.54
N GLY A 242 -4.45 -8.10 -2.93
CA GLY A 242 -3.34 -8.14 -1.98
C GLY A 242 -2.14 -7.40 -2.55
N PRO A 243 -0.90 -7.68 -2.13
CA PRO A 243 0.29 -7.09 -2.75
C PRO A 243 0.41 -7.46 -4.22
N SER A 244 1.15 -6.65 -4.97
CA SER A 244 1.49 -6.89 -6.39
C SER A 244 0.39 -6.53 -7.39
N VAL A 245 -0.59 -5.72 -7.03
CA VAL A 245 -1.47 -5.05 -8.02
C VAL A 245 -0.62 -4.17 -8.92
N SER A 246 0.37 -3.50 -8.34
CA SER A 246 1.43 -2.81 -9.07
C SER A 246 2.78 -2.88 -8.34
N ALA A 247 3.87 -2.79 -9.08
CA ALA A 247 5.23 -2.80 -8.55
C ALA A 247 6.20 -1.98 -9.41
N GLU A 248 7.19 -1.38 -8.78
CA GLU A 248 8.30 -0.73 -9.47
C GLU A 248 9.14 -1.74 -10.27
N CYS A 249 9.80 -1.23 -11.28
CA CYS A 249 10.89 -1.91 -11.97
C CYS A 249 12.25 -1.26 -11.59
N GLN A 250 13.33 -1.76 -12.18
CA GLN A 250 14.69 -1.28 -11.90
C GLN A 250 14.90 0.24 -12.13
N TYR A 251 14.01 0.90 -12.89
CA TYR A 251 14.09 2.34 -13.15
C TYR A 251 13.41 3.21 -12.09
N LYS A 252 12.63 2.64 -11.16
CA LYS A 252 11.99 3.35 -10.03
C LYS A 252 11.20 4.61 -10.43
N CYS A 253 10.60 4.60 -11.62
CA CYS A 253 9.85 5.73 -12.18
C CYS A 253 8.33 5.51 -12.13
N GLY A 254 7.85 4.92 -11.07
CA GLY A 254 6.47 4.52 -10.82
C GLY A 254 6.25 3.01 -10.94
N MET A 255 5.15 2.54 -10.38
CA MET A 255 4.79 1.14 -10.28
C MET A 255 3.94 0.71 -11.48
N HIS A 256 4.39 -0.29 -12.24
CA HIS A 256 3.62 -0.88 -13.33
C HIS A 256 2.42 -1.65 -12.78
N ILE A 257 1.23 -1.28 -13.22
CA ILE A 257 -0.02 -1.98 -12.89
C ILE A 257 -0.11 -3.27 -13.72
N CYS A 258 -0.56 -4.35 -13.12
CA CYS A 258 -0.86 -5.58 -13.87
C CYS A 258 -2.15 -5.41 -14.68
N GLU A 259 -2.09 -4.68 -15.81
CA GLU A 259 -3.25 -4.23 -16.58
C GLU A 259 -4.03 -5.35 -17.26
N ASP A 260 -3.42 -6.51 -17.43
CA ASP A 260 -4.12 -7.72 -17.86
C ASP A 260 -5.11 -8.25 -16.79
N HIS A 261 -4.94 -7.85 -15.52
CA HIS A 261 -5.80 -8.27 -14.41
C HIS A 261 -6.63 -7.13 -13.82
N PHE A 262 -6.19 -5.88 -13.96
CA PHE A 262 -6.81 -4.71 -13.36
C PHE A 262 -6.93 -3.55 -14.34
N ILE A 263 -8.07 -2.86 -14.31
CA ILE A 263 -8.22 -1.56 -14.95
C ILE A 263 -8.13 -0.51 -13.85
N ALA A 264 -7.26 0.48 -14.03
CA ALA A 264 -7.11 1.60 -13.11
C ALA A 264 -7.70 2.87 -13.71
N GLU A 265 -8.41 3.62 -12.88
CA GLU A 265 -8.91 4.96 -13.15
C GLU A 265 -8.41 5.90 -12.05
N VAL A 266 -8.28 7.18 -12.35
CA VAL A 266 -8.12 8.25 -11.35
C VAL A 266 -9.33 9.16 -11.49
N ILE A 267 -9.99 9.45 -10.37
CA ILE A 267 -11.19 10.29 -10.34
C ILE A 267 -11.01 11.49 -9.43
N ASP A 268 -11.74 12.55 -9.70
CA ASP A 268 -11.95 13.61 -8.73
C ASP A 268 -12.77 13.05 -7.56
N PRO A 269 -12.30 13.14 -6.31
CA PRO A 269 -12.99 12.53 -5.16
C PRO A 269 -14.35 13.16 -4.83
N ASP A 270 -14.59 14.40 -5.27
CA ASP A 270 -15.81 15.17 -4.99
C ASP A 270 -16.84 15.06 -6.12
N THR A 271 -16.43 15.29 -7.39
CA THR A 271 -17.31 15.20 -8.56
C THR A 271 -17.49 13.78 -9.08
N LEU A 272 -16.57 12.87 -8.75
CA LEU A 272 -16.52 11.47 -9.21
C LEU A 272 -16.25 11.32 -10.72
N GLU A 273 -15.86 12.38 -11.38
CA GLU A 273 -15.48 12.36 -12.79
C GLU A 273 -14.08 11.76 -12.97
N VAL A 274 -13.89 11.03 -14.07
CA VAL A 274 -12.57 10.47 -14.41
C VAL A 274 -11.67 11.60 -14.86
N LEU A 275 -10.49 11.69 -14.25
CA LEU A 275 -9.50 12.71 -14.55
C LEU A 275 -8.61 12.30 -15.73
N PRO A 276 -8.13 13.23 -16.53
CA PRO A 276 -7.14 12.99 -17.57
C PRO A 276 -5.84 12.38 -17.03
N ALA A 277 -5.13 11.65 -17.90
CA ALA A 277 -3.81 11.13 -17.59
C ALA A 277 -2.85 12.20 -17.06
N GLY A 278 -2.06 11.86 -16.06
CA GLY A 278 -1.11 12.78 -15.42
C GLY A 278 -1.72 13.69 -14.35
N GLN A 279 -3.03 13.73 -14.20
CA GLN A 279 -3.66 14.43 -13.08
C GLN A 279 -3.74 13.55 -11.83
N GLN A 280 -3.65 14.20 -10.68
CA GLN A 280 -3.75 13.53 -9.38
C GLN A 280 -5.21 13.48 -8.93
N GLY A 281 -5.63 12.33 -8.40
CA GLY A 281 -6.97 12.13 -7.85
C GLY A 281 -7.08 10.81 -7.10
N GLU A 282 -8.30 10.41 -6.76
CA GLU A 282 -8.57 9.15 -6.08
C GLU A 282 -8.42 7.98 -7.05
N LEU A 283 -7.61 6.99 -6.66
CA LEU A 283 -7.38 5.77 -7.43
C LEU A 283 -8.57 4.81 -7.31
N VAL A 284 -8.98 4.27 -8.44
CA VAL A 284 -10.10 3.32 -8.56
C VAL A 284 -9.63 2.11 -9.34
N PHE A 285 -9.95 0.90 -8.85
CA PHE A 285 -9.64 -0.34 -9.55
C PHE A 285 -10.88 -1.13 -9.94
N THR A 286 -10.83 -1.72 -11.13
CA THR A 286 -11.75 -2.77 -11.57
C THR A 286 -10.99 -4.07 -11.78
N CYS A 287 -11.36 -5.13 -11.04
CA CYS A 287 -10.81 -6.47 -11.22
C CYS A 287 -11.48 -7.14 -12.42
N ILE A 288 -10.70 -7.62 -13.37
CA ILE A 288 -11.22 -8.22 -14.62
C ILE A 288 -10.89 -9.71 -14.77
N THR A 289 -10.21 -10.31 -13.78
CA THR A 289 -9.88 -11.74 -13.77
C THR A 289 -10.25 -12.42 -12.46
N LYS A 290 -10.43 -11.67 -11.38
CA LYS A 290 -10.80 -12.23 -10.07
C LYS A 290 -12.19 -12.84 -10.11
N GLU A 291 -12.35 -14.05 -9.60
CA GLU A 291 -13.60 -14.82 -9.67
C GLU A 291 -14.42 -14.75 -8.39
N ALA A 292 -13.78 -14.94 -7.22
CA ALA A 292 -14.52 -15.00 -5.96
C ALA A 292 -15.10 -13.65 -5.56
N LEU A 293 -14.33 -12.57 -5.65
CA LEU A 293 -14.72 -11.21 -5.30
C LEU A 293 -14.24 -10.22 -6.36
N PRO A 294 -14.85 -10.20 -7.56
CA PRO A 294 -14.49 -9.22 -8.59
C PRO A 294 -15.07 -7.85 -8.22
N LEU A 295 -14.20 -6.91 -7.87
CA LEU A 295 -14.60 -5.54 -7.57
C LEU A 295 -14.68 -4.70 -8.84
N ILE A 296 -15.79 -3.97 -9.00
CA ILE A 296 -16.05 -3.09 -10.14
C ILE A 296 -15.95 -1.65 -9.65
N ARG A 297 -15.10 -0.85 -10.28
CA ARG A 297 -14.86 0.56 -9.95
C ARG A 297 -14.73 0.81 -8.45
N TYR A 298 -13.83 0.01 -7.81
CA TYR A 298 -13.62 0.08 -6.38
C TYR A 298 -12.82 1.32 -6.00
N ARG A 299 -13.43 2.21 -5.22
CA ARG A 299 -12.80 3.41 -4.67
C ARG A 299 -11.83 3.04 -3.57
N THR A 300 -10.54 3.19 -3.82
CA THR A 300 -9.48 2.81 -2.86
C THR A 300 -9.29 3.82 -1.74
N ARG A 301 -9.66 5.07 -1.99
CA ARG A 301 -9.37 6.25 -1.18
C ARG A 301 -7.91 6.70 -1.26
N ASP A 302 -7.04 5.97 -1.93
CA ASP A 302 -5.65 6.38 -2.13
C ASP A 302 -5.57 7.45 -3.21
N ILE A 303 -4.76 8.50 -2.97
CA ILE A 303 -4.52 9.59 -3.93
C ILE A 303 -3.27 9.25 -4.73
N ALA A 304 -3.42 9.12 -6.03
CA ALA A 304 -2.34 8.75 -6.95
C ALA A 304 -2.46 9.47 -8.29
N THR A 305 -1.44 9.28 -9.13
CA THR A 305 -1.39 9.76 -10.52
C THR A 305 -1.05 8.59 -11.43
N LEU A 306 -1.74 8.45 -12.56
CA LEU A 306 -1.43 7.47 -13.59
C LEU A 306 -0.56 8.10 -14.69
N VAL A 307 0.48 7.38 -15.10
CA VAL A 307 1.46 7.78 -16.12
C VAL A 307 1.47 6.77 -17.25
N TYR A 308 1.19 7.24 -18.45
CA TYR A 308 1.07 6.43 -19.67
C TYR A 308 2.32 6.46 -20.55
N ASP A 309 3.31 7.27 -20.19
CA ASP A 309 4.57 7.37 -20.93
C ASP A 309 5.33 6.04 -20.89
N LYS A 310 6.10 5.78 -21.95
CA LYS A 310 6.95 4.59 -22.01
C LYS A 310 7.98 4.57 -20.90
N CYS A 311 8.11 3.43 -20.26
CA CYS A 311 9.20 3.18 -19.32
C CYS A 311 10.42 2.63 -20.07
N GLU A 312 11.61 3.09 -19.67
CA GLU A 312 12.88 2.57 -20.23
C GLU A 312 13.06 1.05 -20.03
N CYS A 313 12.31 0.46 -19.09
CA CYS A 313 12.29 -1.00 -18.95
C CYS A 313 11.64 -1.75 -20.11
N GLY A 314 11.00 -1.05 -21.06
CA GLY A 314 10.31 -1.63 -22.20
C GLY A 314 8.89 -2.12 -21.94
N ARG A 315 8.43 -2.16 -20.69
CA ARG A 315 7.03 -2.48 -20.36
C ARG A 315 6.11 -1.36 -20.80
N THR A 316 4.93 -1.74 -21.28
CA THR A 316 3.92 -0.83 -21.82
C THR A 316 2.74 -0.60 -20.85
N HIS A 317 2.69 -1.37 -19.78
CA HIS A 317 1.68 -1.22 -18.75
C HIS A 317 1.74 0.18 -18.11
N VAL A 318 0.57 0.76 -17.86
CA VAL A 318 0.42 2.04 -17.14
C VAL A 318 1.11 1.97 -15.80
N ARG A 319 1.77 3.04 -15.42
CA ARG A 319 2.40 3.18 -14.11
C ARG A 319 1.58 4.08 -13.22
N MET A 320 1.45 3.71 -11.98
CA MET A 320 0.98 4.62 -10.93
C MET A 320 2.19 5.21 -10.19
N LEU A 321 2.16 6.50 -9.95
CA LEU A 321 3.13 7.12 -9.04
C LEU A 321 2.80 6.73 -7.61
N LYS A 322 3.78 6.88 -6.72
CA LYS A 322 3.64 6.60 -5.29
C LYS A 322 2.42 7.35 -4.73
N PRO A 323 1.52 6.66 -4.00
CA PRO A 323 0.38 7.32 -3.37
C PRO A 323 0.83 8.45 -2.44
N GLN A 324 0.16 9.60 -2.56
CA GLN A 324 0.49 10.81 -1.77
C GLN A 324 -0.25 10.86 -0.42
N GLY A 325 -1.21 9.94 -0.20
CA GLY A 325 -2.04 9.85 0.99
C GLY A 325 -3.38 9.23 0.67
N ARG A 326 -4.31 9.33 1.60
CA ARG A 326 -5.67 8.80 1.45
C ARG A 326 -6.69 9.88 1.73
N THR A 327 -7.81 9.88 1.02
CA THR A 327 -8.92 10.81 1.29
C THR A 327 -9.58 10.56 2.64
N ASP A 328 -9.53 9.33 3.18
CA ASP A 328 -10.09 8.95 4.47
C ASP A 328 -9.07 9.00 5.65
N ASP A 329 -7.78 9.17 5.38
CA ASP A 329 -6.74 9.47 6.38
C ASP A 329 -6.53 10.98 6.54
N MET A 330 -7.24 11.78 5.77
CA MET A 330 -7.20 13.24 5.85
C MET A 330 -7.76 13.71 7.21
N LEU A 331 -6.95 14.45 7.92
CA LEU A 331 -7.35 15.10 9.17
C LEU A 331 -7.89 16.49 8.85
N ILE A 332 -9.08 16.79 9.32
CA ILE A 332 -9.59 18.17 9.28
C ILE A 332 -9.20 18.83 10.60
N ILE A 333 -8.26 19.77 10.53
CA ILE A 333 -7.76 20.51 11.72
C ILE A 333 -8.10 21.98 11.54
N ARG A 334 -9.01 22.50 12.36
CA ARG A 334 -9.49 23.90 12.26
C ARG A 334 -9.94 24.32 10.87
N GLY A 335 -10.62 23.41 10.13
CA GLY A 335 -11.11 23.66 8.78
C GLY A 335 -10.06 23.51 7.67
N VAL A 336 -8.84 23.08 7.99
CA VAL A 336 -7.78 22.79 7.02
C VAL A 336 -7.63 21.30 6.84
N ASN A 337 -7.55 20.86 5.59
CA ASN A 337 -7.28 19.47 5.21
C ASN A 337 -5.78 19.17 5.38
N VAL A 338 -5.45 18.29 6.29
CA VAL A 338 -4.07 17.91 6.64
C VAL A 338 -3.87 16.42 6.37
N PHE A 339 -2.88 16.11 5.54
CA PHE A 339 -2.50 14.72 5.30
C PHE A 339 -1.27 14.35 6.15
N PRO A 340 -1.29 13.21 6.88
CA PRO A 340 -0.14 12.74 7.65
C PRO A 340 1.15 12.66 6.84
N SER A 341 1.06 12.32 5.55
CA SER A 341 2.20 12.28 4.63
C SER A 341 2.87 13.63 4.39
N GLN A 342 2.12 14.73 4.43
CA GLN A 342 2.69 16.09 4.32
C GLN A 342 3.52 16.41 5.56
N ILE A 343 3.03 16.03 6.74
CA ILE A 343 3.74 16.22 8.01
C ILE A 343 5.03 15.39 8.01
N GLU A 344 4.96 14.12 7.58
CA GLU A 344 6.14 13.26 7.48
C GLU A 344 7.20 13.83 6.54
N SER A 345 6.81 14.27 5.35
CA SER A 345 7.71 14.89 4.39
C SER A 345 8.38 16.14 4.95
N ALA A 346 7.63 17.00 5.63
CA ALA A 346 8.16 18.21 6.28
C ALA A 346 9.11 17.86 7.43
N LEU A 347 8.76 16.90 8.28
CA LEU A 347 9.61 16.41 9.37
C LEU A 347 10.95 15.90 8.83
N LEU A 348 10.91 14.97 7.85
CA LEU A 348 12.10 14.39 7.25
C LEU A 348 12.94 15.41 6.46
N SER A 349 12.38 16.55 6.05
CA SER A 349 13.15 17.65 5.46
C SER A 349 14.06 18.35 6.47
N VAL A 350 13.69 18.35 7.76
CA VAL A 350 14.46 18.95 8.85
C VAL A 350 15.47 17.97 9.43
N ASP A 351 15.05 16.71 9.60
CA ASP A 351 15.88 15.64 10.16
C ASP A 351 15.54 14.32 9.46
N GLU A 352 16.41 13.87 8.60
CA GLU A 352 16.22 12.63 7.82
C GLU A 352 16.08 11.38 8.68
N LYS A 353 16.59 11.41 9.91
CA LYS A 353 16.56 10.30 10.87
C LYS A 353 15.34 10.34 11.80
N ALA A 354 14.47 11.34 11.68
CA ALA A 354 13.26 11.51 12.50
C ALA A 354 12.12 10.59 12.03
N THR A 355 12.35 9.28 12.02
CA THR A 355 11.41 8.27 11.51
C THR A 355 10.43 7.75 12.55
N ASN A 356 10.68 8.00 13.85
CA ASN A 356 9.86 7.52 14.95
C ASN A 356 9.05 8.68 15.53
N TYR A 357 7.80 8.79 15.08
CA TYR A 357 6.88 9.83 15.52
C TYR A 357 5.43 9.31 15.58
N MET A 358 4.59 10.04 16.33
CA MET A 358 3.15 9.85 16.41
C MET A 358 2.45 11.21 16.29
N LEU A 359 1.42 11.29 15.47
CA LEU A 359 0.51 12.42 15.38
C LEU A 359 -0.64 12.20 16.37
N VAL A 360 -0.83 13.10 17.30
CA VAL A 360 -1.94 13.06 18.27
C VAL A 360 -2.89 14.19 17.93
N VAL A 361 -4.13 13.83 17.60
CA VAL A 361 -5.21 14.78 17.35
C VAL A 361 -6.13 14.79 18.56
N ASP A 362 -6.39 15.98 19.08
CA ASP A 362 -7.25 16.16 20.23
C ASP A 362 -8.20 17.37 20.03
N ARG A 363 -9.15 17.55 20.93
CA ARG A 363 -10.02 18.71 20.97
C ARG A 363 -9.98 19.34 22.36
N VAL A 364 -9.49 20.57 22.42
CA VAL A 364 -9.36 21.35 23.66
C VAL A 364 -10.17 22.64 23.50
N ASN A 365 -11.10 22.90 24.42
CA ASN A 365 -11.98 24.08 24.35
C ASN A 365 -12.66 24.27 22.98
N ASN A 366 -13.20 23.18 22.41
CA ASN A 366 -13.86 23.14 21.09
C ASN A 366 -12.94 23.45 19.90
N LEU A 367 -11.63 23.53 20.09
CA LEU A 367 -10.66 23.69 19.02
C LEU A 367 -9.85 22.40 18.83
N ASP A 368 -9.71 21.96 17.59
CA ASP A 368 -8.87 20.84 17.26
C ASP A 368 -7.39 21.21 17.42
N THR A 369 -6.65 20.36 18.11
CA THR A 369 -5.21 20.46 18.29
C THR A 369 -4.51 19.30 17.60
N LEU A 370 -3.36 19.58 17.02
CA LEU A 370 -2.48 18.58 16.43
C LEU A 370 -1.12 18.67 17.10
N GLU A 371 -0.66 17.57 17.66
CA GLU A 371 0.64 17.44 18.30
C GLU A 371 1.44 16.35 17.56
N ILE A 372 2.69 16.63 17.24
CA ILE A 372 3.64 15.60 16.86
C ILE A 372 4.49 15.21 18.06
N GLN A 373 4.42 13.95 18.45
CA GLN A 373 5.30 13.32 19.43
C GLN A 373 6.45 12.69 18.66
N LEU A 374 7.66 13.18 18.92
CA LEU A 374 8.85 12.83 18.14
C LEU A 374 9.93 12.29 19.08
N GLU A 375 10.43 11.08 18.82
CA GLU A 375 11.56 10.54 19.56
C GLU A 375 12.83 11.32 19.21
N THR A 376 13.55 11.70 20.25
CA THR A 376 14.92 12.26 20.11
C THR A 376 15.92 11.13 19.90
N ARG A 377 17.03 11.47 19.26
CA ARG A 377 18.14 10.52 19.12
C ARG A 377 19.03 10.53 20.36
N PRO A 378 19.72 9.41 20.65
CA PRO A 378 20.64 9.33 21.79
C PRO A 378 21.75 10.39 21.73
N ASP A 379 22.22 10.76 20.55
CA ASP A 379 23.26 11.78 20.33
C ASP A 379 22.79 13.20 20.67
N MET A 380 21.46 13.46 20.61
CA MET A 380 20.88 14.76 20.99
C MET A 380 20.66 14.91 22.51
N PHE A 381 20.70 13.82 23.27
CA PHE A 381 20.43 13.83 24.70
C PHE A 381 21.55 14.47 25.56
N GLY A 382 22.77 14.54 25.00
CA GLY A 382 23.92 15.22 25.60
C GLY A 382 23.98 16.72 25.31
N ASP A 383 23.18 17.19 24.36
CA ASP A 383 23.13 18.58 23.95
C ASP A 383 22.28 19.41 24.93
N GLY A 384 22.74 20.63 25.23
CA GLY A 384 22.03 21.50 26.17
C GLY A 384 20.61 21.84 25.73
N VAL A 385 19.73 22.22 26.65
CA VAL A 385 18.31 22.59 26.47
C VAL A 385 18.09 23.49 25.24
N LYS A 386 19.02 24.39 24.94
CA LYS A 386 18.98 25.33 23.84
C LYS A 386 19.02 24.64 22.44
N THR A 387 19.68 23.50 22.32
CA THR A 387 19.74 22.70 21.08
C THR A 387 18.40 22.02 20.81
N LEU A 388 17.78 21.44 21.84
CA LEU A 388 16.46 20.82 21.75
C LEU A 388 15.35 21.84 21.43
N GLU A 389 15.41 23.03 22.03
CA GLU A 389 14.48 24.13 21.72
C GLU A 389 14.61 24.58 20.26
N ASN A 390 15.84 24.74 19.77
CA ASN A 390 16.09 25.09 18.35
C ASN A 390 15.59 23.98 17.39
N TYR A 391 15.80 22.73 17.74
CA TYR A 391 15.30 21.59 16.95
C TYR A 391 13.77 21.59 16.91
N THR A 392 13.11 21.70 18.06
CA THR A 392 11.65 21.81 18.18
C THR A 392 11.11 22.94 17.32
N LYS A 393 11.75 24.12 17.36
CA LYS A 393 11.33 25.29 16.56
C LYS A 393 11.47 25.04 15.05
N ARG A 394 12.57 24.42 14.61
CA ARG A 394 12.79 24.07 13.20
C ARG A 394 11.73 23.08 12.69
N VAL A 395 11.49 22.00 13.44
CA VAL A 395 10.46 20.99 13.10
C VAL A 395 9.08 21.65 13.04
N LYS A 396 8.72 22.45 14.06
CA LYS A 396 7.46 23.16 14.08
C LYS A 396 7.30 24.08 12.88
N THR A 397 8.28 24.91 12.57
CA THR A 397 8.22 25.85 11.45
C THR A 397 8.06 25.14 10.11
N ALA A 398 8.77 24.04 9.90
CA ALA A 398 8.70 23.27 8.65
C ALA A 398 7.31 22.65 8.47
N ILE A 399 6.76 22.05 9.52
CA ILE A 399 5.43 21.43 9.46
C ILE A 399 4.33 22.49 9.34
N ASP A 400 4.35 23.55 10.16
CA ASP A 400 3.36 24.64 10.07
C ASP A 400 3.32 25.25 8.66
N SER A 401 4.49 25.41 8.02
CA SER A 401 4.59 25.93 6.65
C SER A 401 4.03 24.94 5.61
N ALA A 402 4.20 23.63 5.84
CA ALA A 402 3.77 22.61 4.88
C ALA A 402 2.25 22.38 4.90
N ILE A 403 1.62 22.50 6.07
CA ILE A 403 0.20 22.17 6.22
C ILE A 403 -0.71 23.40 6.45
N GLY A 404 -0.13 24.57 6.68
CA GLY A 404 -0.89 25.81 6.89
C GLY A 404 -1.60 25.91 8.23
N VAL A 405 -1.29 25.01 9.18
CA VAL A 405 -1.89 24.98 10.53
C VAL A 405 -0.80 24.83 11.58
N GLY A 406 -0.88 25.63 12.64
CA GLY A 406 0.06 25.53 13.76
C GLY A 406 -0.12 24.23 14.56
N ILE A 407 0.99 23.50 14.75
CA ILE A 407 1.05 22.29 15.55
C ILE A 407 1.82 22.48 16.87
N ASN A 408 1.68 21.51 17.77
CA ASN A 408 2.58 21.33 18.90
C ASN A 408 3.63 20.27 18.59
N VAL A 409 4.86 20.47 19.06
CA VAL A 409 5.94 19.48 18.96
C VAL A 409 6.34 19.06 20.37
N LYS A 410 6.23 17.76 20.64
CA LYS A 410 6.65 17.16 21.92
C LYS A 410 7.78 16.19 21.65
N LEU A 411 8.95 16.47 22.20
CA LEU A 411 10.08 15.56 22.15
C LEU A 411 9.91 14.46 23.20
N LEU A 412 10.20 13.24 22.82
CA LEU A 412 10.18 12.05 23.67
C LEU A 412 11.59 11.48 23.78
N GLU A 413 11.83 10.74 24.86
CA GLU A 413 13.06 9.96 25.00
C GLU A 413 13.16 8.87 23.92
N PRO A 414 14.38 8.47 23.52
CA PRO A 414 14.59 7.38 22.60
C PRO A 414 13.88 6.09 23.04
N LYS A 415 13.29 5.34 22.09
CA LYS A 415 12.59 4.08 22.34
C LYS A 415 11.30 4.18 23.18
N THR A 416 10.70 5.37 23.29
CA THR A 416 9.42 5.58 24.01
C THR A 416 8.23 5.11 23.16
N LEU A 417 8.25 5.34 21.85
CA LEU A 417 7.19 4.89 20.94
C LEU A 417 7.33 3.40 20.61
N ALA A 418 6.20 2.70 20.62
CA ALA A 418 6.18 1.29 20.27
C ALA A 418 6.63 1.07 18.81
N ARG A 419 7.54 0.13 18.59
CA ARG A 419 7.95 -0.26 17.24
C ARG A 419 6.89 -1.16 16.62
N SER A 420 6.43 -0.81 15.43
CA SER A 420 5.48 -1.62 14.70
C SER A 420 6.18 -2.82 14.06
N MET A 421 5.64 -4.02 14.29
CA MET A 421 6.08 -5.25 13.60
C MET A 421 5.33 -5.47 12.27
N GLY A 422 4.55 -4.48 11.85
CA GLY A 422 3.76 -4.47 10.61
C GLY A 422 3.54 -3.04 10.16
N LYS A 423 2.34 -2.71 9.67
CA LYS A 423 1.99 -1.33 9.27
C LYS A 423 2.10 -0.39 10.46
N ALA A 424 2.87 0.69 10.31
CA ALA A 424 3.03 1.70 11.35
C ALA A 424 1.71 2.45 11.60
N VAL A 425 1.30 2.56 12.86
CA VAL A 425 0.21 3.46 13.27
C VAL A 425 0.84 4.81 13.58
N ARG A 426 0.54 5.81 12.74
CA ARG A 426 1.13 7.14 12.83
C ARG A 426 0.18 8.21 13.38
N VAL A 427 -1.10 7.90 13.52
CA VAL A 427 -2.13 8.85 13.96
C VAL A 427 -2.93 8.25 15.09
N GLN A 428 -3.07 9.01 16.16
CA GLN A 428 -3.97 8.78 17.29
C GLN A 428 -4.98 9.92 17.34
N ASP A 429 -6.22 9.68 16.92
CA ASP A 429 -7.30 10.66 16.98
C ASP A 429 -8.17 10.43 18.21
N ASN A 430 -8.01 11.30 19.21
CA ASN A 430 -8.72 11.22 20.48
C ASN A 430 -10.12 11.90 20.46
N ARG A 431 -10.47 12.60 19.38
CA ARG A 431 -11.74 13.35 19.28
C ARG A 431 -12.96 12.42 19.34
N ALA A 432 -12.87 11.24 18.72
CA ALA A 432 -13.96 10.26 18.72
C ALA A 432 -14.17 9.59 20.08
N ILE A 433 -13.14 9.50 20.91
CA ILE A 433 -13.20 8.91 22.25
C ILE A 433 -13.91 9.86 23.20
N LYS A 434 -13.59 11.16 23.19
CA LYS A 434 -14.23 12.16 24.05
C LYS A 434 -15.72 12.31 23.76
N ASN A 435 -16.13 12.29 22.49
CA ASN A 435 -17.55 12.35 22.10
C ASN A 435 -18.41 11.17 22.62
N LYS A 436 -17.80 10.04 23.02
CA LYS A 436 -18.53 8.90 23.63
C LYS A 436 -18.72 9.08 25.13
N PHE A 437 -17.90 9.87 25.82
CA PHE A 437 -17.99 10.10 27.27
C PHE A 437 -18.80 11.35 27.61
N GLU A 438 -18.95 12.32 26.69
CA GLU A 438 -19.77 13.53 26.89
C GLU A 438 -21.27 13.30 26.57
N LYS A 439 -21.66 12.12 26.10
CA LYS A 439 -23.06 11.71 25.84
C LYS A 439 -23.64 10.80 26.93
N LYS A 440 -23.14 10.88 28.17
CA LYS A 440 -23.76 10.24 29.34
C LYS A 440 -24.21 11.28 30.35
#